data_56ce8e90298cc67be7a4afa9013d37b5
#
_entry.id   56ce8e90298cc67be7a4afa9013d37b5
#
_cell.length_a   1.000
_cell.length_b   1.000
_cell.length_c   1.000
_cell.angle_alpha   90.00
_cell.angle_beta   90.00
_cell.angle_gamma   90.00
#
_symmetry.space_group_name_H-M   'P 1'
#
loop_
_entity.id
_entity.type
_entity.pdbx_description
1 polymer ?
#
loop_
_entity_poly.entity_id
_entity_poly.type
_entity_poly.pdbx_seq_one_letter_code
_entity_poly.pdbx_strand_id
1 'polypeptide(L)'
;MHKTFVATALMLGLCLPAAAEQFSNSNSDSMISPVSVSEPNTAVQHREKHDSEKQQGLPITLTGEHAVYDTVSGDFHAEGNVKVTQNGQDIYTTQVKGNMKTGDIWLLEGGKFVEKQAESSAAWAHYNFNSKTGELKKINGKNGKDYFSAPHAEIYPDKMVLDEGGTTTRCPAVKHPRCLEIKAETFEVYPGEKMVARDVKVYVRGKHIYSRDYWENSLTDKSKERLLPHIGFKDSDKGTYINVSYERPLGDKDVVYADLNYYSKAGYKPVYGLEHNERNFKVTYENGWYEDDDRWTKKENNIRFDYKNHHIAPGLPLSYSAYVERGLWKNDDNGRKSWHMEYGAFLNHDRIYLFNSKNTSLDLTIGKKWTRESAEDSVESTNVYYATLGQKISPKWNTWVGYYREDQTSIFTYDQPDMDKELRNGLQYIMDDKNTFTVVNRYDLDQQENYETKYSWTHKFCCWDLSLIYKHKDYDNDNSFEVKFDFVNW
;
A
#
# COMPACT_ATOMS: atom_id res chain seq x y z
N MET A 1 16.56 -37.44 14.13
CA MET A 1 17.07 -36.06 14.24
C MET A 1 16.66 -35.31 13.00
N HIS A 2 15.63 -34.49 13.10
CA HIS A 2 15.14 -33.71 11.98
C HIS A 2 15.71 -32.29 12.12
N LYS A 3 16.56 -31.89 11.20
CA LYS A 3 17.08 -30.52 11.12
C LYS A 3 16.39 -29.81 9.97
N THR A 4 15.81 -28.68 10.27
CA THR A 4 14.99 -27.85 9.39
C THR A 4 15.86 -27.14 8.36
N PHE A 5 15.57 -27.31 7.11
CA PHE A 5 16.14 -26.52 6.01
C PHE A 5 15.44 -25.17 5.98
N VAL A 6 16.15 -24.10 6.13
CA VAL A 6 15.60 -22.75 6.04
C VAL A 6 16.05 -22.12 4.73
N ALA A 7 15.48 -22.59 3.64
CA ALA A 7 15.39 -21.78 2.42
C ALA A 7 14.41 -20.59 2.60
N THR A 8 13.72 -20.56 3.75
CA THR A 8 12.68 -19.61 4.11
C THR A 8 13.15 -18.16 4.18
N ALA A 9 14.39 -17.92 4.54
CA ALA A 9 14.91 -16.56 4.69
C ALA A 9 15.10 -15.83 3.34
N LEU A 10 15.24 -16.56 2.25
CA LEU A 10 15.49 -15.98 0.93
C LEU A 10 14.24 -15.38 0.27
N MET A 11 13.05 -15.84 0.67
CA MET A 11 11.80 -15.54 -0.05
C MET A 11 10.82 -14.64 0.71
N LEU A 12 10.94 -14.59 2.04
CA LEU A 12 10.00 -13.84 2.89
C LEU A 12 10.13 -12.32 2.78
N GLY A 13 11.26 -11.82 2.30
CA GLY A 13 11.51 -10.38 2.17
C GLY A 13 10.80 -9.70 1.01
N LEU A 14 10.27 -10.48 0.06
CA LEU A 14 9.66 -9.94 -1.15
C LEU A 14 8.16 -10.27 -1.29
N CYS A 15 7.60 -10.99 -0.31
CA CYS A 15 6.16 -11.22 -0.25
C CYS A 15 5.43 -9.95 0.16
N LEU A 16 5.14 -9.10 -0.80
CA LEU A 16 3.99 -8.21 -0.69
C LEU A 16 2.75 -9.13 -0.71
N PRO A 17 1.87 -9.08 0.29
CA PRO A 17 0.57 -9.69 0.12
C PRO A 17 -0.01 -9.10 -1.17
N ALA A 18 -0.46 -9.94 -2.07
CA ALA A 18 -1.37 -9.53 -3.12
C ALA A 18 -2.61 -9.02 -2.36
N ALA A 19 -2.58 -7.73 -2.03
CA ALA A 19 -3.75 -7.05 -1.53
C ALA A 19 -4.79 -7.23 -2.63
N ALA A 20 -5.86 -7.90 -2.31
CA ALA A 20 -7.08 -7.77 -3.08
C ALA A 20 -7.22 -6.29 -3.34
N GLU A 21 -7.25 -5.90 -4.61
CA GLU A 21 -7.44 -4.53 -5.04
C GLU A 21 -8.68 -3.99 -4.33
N GLN A 22 -8.47 -3.33 -3.21
CA GLN A 22 -9.48 -2.44 -2.67
C GLN A 22 -9.54 -1.28 -3.63
N PHE A 23 -10.75 -0.92 -4.02
CA PHE A 23 -11.06 0.27 -4.76
C PHE A 23 -10.37 1.47 -4.09
N SER A 24 -9.14 1.77 -4.46
CA SER A 24 -8.50 3.02 -4.11
C SER A 24 -8.89 3.98 -5.21
N ASN A 25 -9.99 4.67 -5.01
CA ASN A 25 -10.14 5.96 -5.63
C ASN A 25 -9.07 6.85 -5.01
N SER A 26 -7.93 6.95 -5.67
CA SER A 26 -6.99 8.03 -5.43
C SER A 26 -7.57 9.27 -6.11
N ASN A 27 -8.65 9.76 -5.59
CA ASN A 27 -9.11 11.10 -5.86
C ASN A 27 -8.74 11.95 -4.68
N SER A 28 -8.12 13.06 -4.98
CA SER A 28 -8.06 14.24 -4.13
C SER A 28 -9.43 14.93 -3.99
N ASP A 29 -10.51 14.23 -4.21
CA ASP A 29 -11.80 14.62 -3.68
C ASP A 29 -11.74 14.22 -2.22
N SER A 30 -11.63 15.19 -1.35
CA SER A 30 -11.67 15.10 0.11
C SER A 30 -13.03 14.65 0.60
N MET A 31 -13.57 13.67 -0.07
CA MET A 31 -14.79 13.02 0.37
C MET A 31 -14.40 11.77 1.11
N ILE A 32 -14.83 11.75 2.32
CA ILE A 32 -14.88 10.67 3.26
C ILE A 32 -14.87 9.34 2.50
N SER A 33 -13.68 8.80 2.32
CA SER A 33 -13.58 7.39 1.95
C SER A 33 -14.34 6.66 3.04
N PRO A 34 -15.31 5.80 2.71
CA PRO A 34 -15.84 4.93 3.73
C PRO A 34 -14.64 4.33 4.42
N VAL A 35 -14.58 4.50 5.73
CA VAL A 35 -13.49 3.97 6.57
C VAL A 35 -13.22 2.58 6.03
N SER A 36 -12.07 2.39 5.39
CA SER A 36 -11.70 1.09 4.88
C SER A 36 -11.52 0.24 6.12
N VAL A 37 -12.56 -0.51 6.44
CA VAL A 37 -12.46 -1.56 7.44
C VAL A 37 -11.45 -2.52 6.87
N SER A 38 -10.21 -2.40 7.33
CA SER A 38 -9.20 -3.42 7.10
C SER A 38 -9.85 -4.73 7.51
N GLU A 39 -9.83 -5.72 6.63
CA GLU A 39 -10.21 -7.09 7.01
C GLU A 39 -9.53 -7.40 8.33
N PRO A 40 -10.25 -7.91 9.33
CA PRO A 40 -9.60 -8.35 10.55
C PRO A 40 -8.61 -9.44 10.14
N ASN A 41 -7.33 -9.14 10.20
CA ASN A 41 -6.31 -10.15 10.26
C ASN A 41 -6.64 -10.94 11.53
N THR A 42 -7.37 -12.03 11.38
CA THR A 42 -7.53 -13.09 12.37
C THR A 42 -6.22 -13.87 12.46
N ALA A 43 -5.20 -13.17 12.89
CA ALA A 43 -4.03 -13.74 13.50
C ALA A 43 -3.84 -13.00 14.81
N VAL A 44 -4.67 -13.34 15.79
CA VAL A 44 -4.32 -13.18 17.20
C VAL A 44 -3.12 -14.10 17.42
N GLN A 45 -1.95 -13.58 17.13
CA GLN A 45 -0.74 -14.18 17.70
C GLN A 45 -0.70 -13.76 19.17
N HIS A 46 -1.23 -14.64 20.01
CA HIS A 46 -0.79 -14.72 21.37
C HIS A 46 0.73 -14.75 21.38
N ARG A 47 1.33 -13.68 21.87
CA ARG A 47 2.72 -13.65 22.27
C ARG A 47 2.81 -14.45 23.56
N GLU A 48 2.77 -15.77 23.43
CA GLU A 48 3.14 -16.67 24.51
C GLU A 48 4.63 -16.49 24.77
N LYS A 49 4.96 -16.39 26.05
CA LYS A 49 6.32 -16.41 26.56
C LYS A 49 7.04 -17.61 25.94
N HIS A 50 8.22 -17.35 25.39
CA HIS A 50 9.15 -18.36 24.98
C HIS A 50 9.53 -19.25 26.19
N ASP A 51 8.80 -20.31 26.40
CA ASP A 51 9.34 -21.53 26.94
C ASP A 51 9.99 -22.27 25.77
N SER A 52 11.23 -22.64 25.98
CA SER A 52 12.09 -23.30 25.01
C SER A 52 11.61 -24.72 24.71
N GLU A 53 10.49 -24.85 24.00
CA GLU A 53 10.15 -26.08 23.31
C GLU A 53 10.96 -26.16 22.03
N LYS A 54 11.79 -27.20 21.95
CA LYS A 54 12.50 -27.62 20.75
C LYS A 54 11.48 -27.78 19.62
N GLN A 55 11.34 -26.76 18.76
CA GLN A 55 10.60 -26.90 17.52
C GLN A 55 11.24 -28.03 16.71
N GLN A 56 10.58 -29.16 16.65
CA GLN A 56 10.91 -30.23 15.70
C GLN A 56 10.68 -29.66 14.29
N GLY A 57 11.74 -29.41 13.58
CA GLY A 57 11.68 -28.91 12.21
C GLY A 57 10.94 -29.90 11.31
N LEU A 58 10.15 -29.38 10.38
CA LEU A 58 9.46 -30.19 9.39
C LEU A 58 10.45 -30.98 8.52
N PRO A 59 10.13 -32.19 8.08
CA PRO A 59 11.04 -33.05 7.35
C PRO A 59 11.46 -32.43 6.02
N ILE A 60 12.76 -32.50 5.72
CA ILE A 60 13.33 -32.18 4.43
C ILE A 60 13.29 -33.42 3.56
N THR A 61 12.79 -33.25 2.34
CA THR A 61 12.88 -34.30 1.31
C THR A 61 13.99 -33.93 0.32
N LEU A 62 14.98 -34.80 0.20
CA LEU A 62 16.07 -34.67 -0.77
C LEU A 62 15.91 -35.81 -1.79
N THR A 63 15.87 -35.45 -3.07
CA THR A 63 15.88 -36.42 -4.19
C THR A 63 17.00 -36.06 -5.16
N GLY A 64 17.65 -37.04 -5.74
CA GLY A 64 18.73 -36.90 -6.73
C GLY A 64 19.04 -38.26 -7.35
N GLU A 65 19.84 -38.27 -8.39
CA GLU A 65 20.26 -39.53 -9.04
C GLU A 65 21.24 -40.31 -8.16
N HIS A 66 22.11 -39.58 -7.47
CA HIS A 66 23.06 -40.15 -6.50
C HIS A 66 23.05 -39.33 -5.22
N ALA A 67 23.00 -39.99 -4.07
CA ALA A 67 23.08 -39.35 -2.76
C ALA A 67 23.95 -40.22 -1.80
N VAL A 68 24.84 -39.58 -1.09
CA VAL A 68 25.72 -40.21 -0.09
C VAL A 68 25.58 -39.45 1.23
N TYR A 69 25.47 -40.16 2.33
CA TYR A 69 25.40 -39.61 3.67
C TYR A 69 26.34 -40.39 4.59
N ASP A 70 27.27 -39.69 5.24
CA ASP A 70 28.14 -40.24 6.27
C ASP A 70 27.53 -39.97 7.66
N THR A 71 27.12 -41.05 8.32
CA THR A 71 26.52 -40.97 9.65
C THR A 71 27.52 -40.58 10.75
N VAL A 72 28.85 -40.80 10.52
CA VAL A 72 29.91 -40.46 11.48
C VAL A 72 30.28 -38.98 11.39
N SER A 73 30.57 -38.46 10.21
CA SER A 73 30.93 -37.05 10.03
C SER A 73 29.67 -36.15 9.99
N GLY A 74 28.54 -36.66 9.51
CA GLY A 74 27.32 -35.90 9.23
C GLY A 74 27.34 -35.25 7.85
N ASP A 75 28.35 -35.53 7.03
CA ASP A 75 28.46 -34.98 5.68
C ASP A 75 27.48 -35.67 4.75
N PHE A 76 26.92 -34.88 3.84
CA PHE A 76 26.09 -35.39 2.76
C PHE A 76 26.43 -34.73 1.43
N HIS A 77 26.22 -35.48 0.38
CA HIS A 77 26.39 -35.03 -0.99
C HIS A 77 25.29 -35.66 -1.85
N ALA A 78 24.66 -34.86 -2.70
CA ALA A 78 23.74 -35.36 -3.72
C ALA A 78 23.98 -34.66 -5.05
N GLU A 79 23.87 -35.43 -6.13
CA GLU A 79 24.09 -34.96 -7.49
C GLU A 79 23.10 -35.58 -8.48
N GLY A 80 22.96 -34.95 -9.65
CA GLY A 80 22.05 -35.34 -10.72
C GLY A 80 20.58 -34.97 -10.42
N ASN A 81 20.08 -33.91 -11.05
CA ASN A 81 18.71 -33.48 -10.93
C ASN A 81 18.21 -33.38 -9.47
N VAL A 82 19.02 -32.77 -8.62
CA VAL A 82 18.71 -32.67 -7.19
C VAL A 82 17.53 -31.75 -6.96
N LYS A 83 16.56 -32.25 -6.21
CA LYS A 83 15.44 -31.46 -5.68
C LYS A 83 15.42 -31.56 -4.16
N VAL A 84 15.38 -30.42 -3.50
CA VAL A 84 15.19 -30.30 -2.06
C VAL A 84 13.83 -29.64 -1.81
N THR A 85 12.98 -30.26 -1.02
CA THR A 85 11.64 -29.75 -0.73
C THR A 85 11.47 -29.57 0.78
N GLN A 86 10.98 -28.41 1.20
CA GLN A 86 10.61 -28.14 2.58
C GLN A 86 9.51 -27.05 2.63
N ASN A 87 8.46 -27.27 3.41
CA ASN A 87 7.38 -26.27 3.66
C ASN A 87 6.76 -25.66 2.39
N GLY A 88 6.71 -26.40 1.27
CA GLY A 88 6.17 -25.88 0.00
C GLY A 88 7.17 -25.02 -0.78
N GLN A 89 8.44 -25.02 -0.38
CA GLN A 89 9.56 -24.48 -1.13
C GLN A 89 10.34 -25.60 -1.80
N ASP A 90 10.69 -25.39 -3.05
CA ASP A 90 11.49 -26.32 -3.84
C ASP A 90 12.81 -25.66 -4.25
N ILE A 91 13.93 -26.35 -4.05
CA ILE A 91 15.24 -25.98 -4.57
C ILE A 91 15.62 -27.01 -5.62
N TYR A 92 15.94 -26.54 -6.81
CA TYR A 92 16.46 -27.36 -7.90
C TYR A 92 17.92 -27.02 -8.15
N THR A 93 18.79 -28.02 -8.16
CA THR A 93 20.23 -27.85 -8.39
C THR A 93 20.79 -29.12 -9.06
N THR A 94 21.98 -29.00 -9.62
CA THR A 94 22.73 -30.16 -10.15
C THR A 94 23.45 -30.88 -9.04
N GLN A 95 23.90 -30.13 -8.00
CA GLN A 95 24.71 -30.67 -6.93
C GLN A 95 24.46 -29.92 -5.63
N VAL A 96 24.38 -30.66 -4.52
CA VAL A 96 24.34 -30.12 -3.16
C VAL A 96 25.31 -30.85 -2.25
N LYS A 97 26.02 -30.08 -1.43
CA LYS A 97 26.87 -30.60 -0.34
C LYS A 97 26.46 -29.99 0.98
N GLY A 98 26.66 -30.71 2.06
CA GLY A 98 26.36 -30.14 3.37
C GLY A 98 26.82 -31.02 4.51
N ASN A 99 26.67 -30.50 5.73
CA ASN A 99 26.94 -31.24 6.95
C ASN A 99 25.78 -31.03 7.93
N MET A 100 25.14 -32.14 8.29
CA MET A 100 23.98 -32.10 9.18
C MET A 100 24.32 -31.76 10.63
N LYS A 101 25.58 -31.92 11.05
CA LYS A 101 26.06 -31.59 12.41
C LYS A 101 26.37 -30.12 12.56
N THR A 102 27.08 -29.53 11.57
CA THR A 102 27.41 -28.09 11.57
C THR A 102 26.22 -27.23 11.10
N GLY A 103 25.34 -27.82 10.31
CA GLY A 103 24.21 -27.13 9.72
C GLY A 103 24.50 -26.42 8.41
N ASP A 104 25.67 -26.62 7.84
CA ASP A 104 26.08 -26.00 6.59
C ASP A 104 25.55 -26.72 5.36
N ILE A 105 25.17 -25.94 4.33
CA ILE A 105 24.81 -26.43 3.01
C ILE A 105 25.39 -25.51 1.94
N TRP A 106 25.87 -26.13 0.85
CA TRP A 106 26.45 -25.45 -0.30
C TRP A 106 25.79 -25.92 -1.58
N LEU A 107 25.42 -24.96 -2.42
CA LEU A 107 25.01 -25.13 -3.81
C LEU A 107 26.11 -24.57 -4.69
N LEU A 108 27.11 -25.41 -5.00
CA LEU A 108 28.38 -24.98 -5.64
C LEU A 108 28.16 -24.54 -7.10
N GLU A 109 27.24 -25.16 -7.78
CA GLU A 109 26.83 -24.83 -9.16
C GLU A 109 25.57 -23.99 -9.20
N GLY A 110 25.21 -23.41 -8.03
CA GLY A 110 23.99 -22.62 -7.86
C GLY A 110 22.73 -23.45 -7.76
N GLY A 111 21.61 -22.74 -7.82
CA GLY A 111 20.31 -23.37 -7.72
C GLY A 111 19.16 -22.43 -8.10
N LYS A 112 18.03 -23.06 -8.39
CA LYS A 112 16.76 -22.39 -8.61
C LYS A 112 15.87 -22.64 -7.42
N PHE A 113 15.35 -21.58 -6.85
CA PHE A 113 14.45 -21.57 -5.69
C PHE A 113 13.04 -21.22 -6.16
N VAL A 114 12.08 -22.04 -5.81
CA VAL A 114 10.67 -21.88 -6.25
C VAL A 114 9.76 -21.93 -5.04
N GLU A 115 8.94 -20.91 -4.88
CA GLU A 115 7.88 -20.82 -3.86
C GLU A 115 6.66 -20.15 -4.48
N LYS A 116 5.44 -20.63 -4.20
CA LYS A 116 4.11 -20.13 -4.68
C LYS A 116 4.11 -19.05 -5.77
N GLN A 117 4.58 -17.84 -5.48
CA GLN A 117 4.59 -16.68 -6.39
C GLN A 117 6.01 -16.13 -6.63
N ALA A 118 7.03 -16.72 -6.02
CA ALA A 118 8.40 -16.28 -6.11
C ALA A 118 9.27 -17.36 -6.74
N GLU A 119 10.15 -16.92 -7.63
CA GLU A 119 11.17 -17.75 -8.28
C GLU A 119 12.45 -16.96 -8.29
N SER A 120 13.54 -17.56 -7.80
CA SER A 120 14.86 -16.96 -7.88
C SER A 120 15.92 -17.98 -8.23
N SER A 121 17.06 -17.51 -8.65
CA SER A 121 18.25 -18.32 -8.91
C SER A 121 19.49 -17.62 -8.42
N ALA A 122 20.46 -18.39 -7.98
CA ALA A 122 21.80 -17.91 -7.64
C ALA A 122 22.84 -18.81 -8.34
N ALA A 123 23.96 -18.23 -8.74
CA ALA A 123 25.04 -18.99 -9.34
C ALA A 123 25.87 -19.80 -8.31
N TRP A 124 25.76 -19.41 -7.07
CA TRP A 124 26.37 -20.06 -5.92
C TRP A 124 25.60 -19.69 -4.66
N ALA A 125 25.49 -20.62 -3.69
CA ALA A 125 24.87 -20.36 -2.40
C ALA A 125 25.56 -21.15 -1.28
N HIS A 126 25.69 -20.51 -0.13
CA HIS A 126 26.01 -21.10 1.16
C HIS A 126 24.99 -20.69 2.18
N TYR A 127 24.55 -21.61 3.02
CA TYR A 127 23.62 -21.33 4.11
C TYR A 127 23.93 -22.20 5.32
N ASN A 128 23.87 -21.60 6.50
CA ASN A 128 23.99 -22.31 7.76
C ASN A 128 22.69 -22.28 8.55
N PHE A 129 22.10 -23.43 8.79
CA PHE A 129 20.81 -23.56 9.49
C PHE A 129 20.86 -23.19 10.97
N ASN A 130 22.02 -23.42 11.63
CA ASN A 130 22.15 -23.21 13.06
C ASN A 130 22.21 -21.71 13.36
N SER A 131 22.98 -20.95 12.59
CA SER A 131 23.10 -19.51 12.71
C SER A 131 22.02 -18.75 11.94
N LYS A 132 21.35 -19.40 10.98
CA LYS A 132 20.42 -18.77 10.03
C LYS A 132 21.08 -17.67 9.19
N THR A 133 22.34 -17.87 8.84
CA THR A 133 23.12 -16.96 8.01
C THR A 133 23.48 -17.62 6.70
N GLY A 134 23.72 -16.81 5.66
CA GLY A 134 24.10 -17.35 4.37
C GLY A 134 24.64 -16.29 3.43
N GLU A 135 25.17 -16.74 2.30
CA GLU A 135 25.71 -15.92 1.23
C GLU A 135 25.25 -16.47 -0.12
N LEU A 136 24.92 -15.56 -1.04
CA LEU A 136 24.48 -15.89 -2.39
C LEU A 136 25.24 -15.03 -3.39
N LYS A 137 25.59 -15.62 -4.54
CA LYS A 137 26.28 -14.89 -5.63
C LYS A 137 25.46 -14.90 -6.91
N LYS A 138 25.43 -13.74 -7.57
CA LYS A 138 24.69 -13.51 -8.83
C LYS A 138 23.23 -13.94 -8.71
N ILE A 139 22.57 -13.37 -7.71
CA ILE A 139 21.14 -13.62 -7.50
C ILE A 139 20.31 -12.86 -8.53
N ASN A 140 19.29 -13.51 -9.05
CA ASN A 140 18.22 -12.89 -9.82
C ASN A 140 16.92 -13.63 -9.57
N GLY A 141 15.80 -12.93 -9.70
CA GLY A 141 14.52 -13.56 -9.42
C GLY A 141 13.34 -12.69 -9.79
N LYS A 142 12.19 -13.27 -9.52
CA LYS A 142 10.88 -12.65 -9.68
C LYS A 142 10.04 -13.00 -8.47
N ASN A 143 9.35 -11.99 -7.92
CA ASN A 143 8.33 -12.18 -6.90
C ASN A 143 7.07 -11.43 -7.32
N GLY A 144 5.99 -12.17 -7.60
CA GLY A 144 4.79 -11.58 -8.17
C GLY A 144 5.09 -10.84 -9.48
N LYS A 145 5.01 -9.51 -9.44
CA LYS A 145 5.29 -8.62 -10.60
C LYS A 145 6.72 -8.05 -10.59
N ASP A 146 7.46 -8.19 -9.49
CA ASP A 146 8.75 -7.55 -9.30
C ASP A 146 9.90 -8.48 -9.70
N TYR A 147 10.79 -7.98 -10.53
CA TYR A 147 12.05 -8.63 -10.91
C TYR A 147 13.17 -7.98 -10.13
N PHE A 148 14.12 -8.77 -9.63
CA PHE A 148 15.27 -8.28 -8.89
C PHE A 148 16.55 -9.01 -9.30
N SER A 149 17.67 -8.35 -9.11
CA SER A 149 18.98 -8.95 -9.27
C SER A 149 20.02 -8.22 -8.43
N ALA A 150 21.03 -8.98 -7.95
CA ALA A 150 22.20 -8.43 -7.29
C ALA A 150 23.43 -9.33 -7.56
N PRO A 151 24.63 -8.77 -7.59
CA PRO A 151 25.86 -9.56 -7.67
C PRO A 151 26.06 -10.44 -6.45
N HIS A 152 25.72 -9.91 -5.27
CA HIS A 152 25.94 -10.55 -3.98
C HIS A 152 24.74 -10.30 -3.04
N ALA A 153 24.51 -11.26 -2.15
CA ALA A 153 23.52 -11.12 -1.08
C ALA A 153 23.96 -11.87 0.18
N GLU A 154 23.77 -11.24 1.32
CA GLU A 154 23.98 -11.84 2.65
C GLU A 154 22.63 -12.07 3.34
N ILE A 155 22.48 -13.21 3.98
CA ILE A 155 21.29 -13.59 4.75
C ILE A 155 21.63 -13.53 6.22
N TYR A 156 20.81 -12.84 6.98
CA TYR A 156 20.83 -12.75 8.43
C TYR A 156 19.53 -13.31 9.01
N PRO A 157 19.47 -13.61 10.33
CA PRO A 157 18.25 -14.15 10.95
C PRO A 157 17.01 -13.28 10.83
N ASP A 158 17.19 -11.97 10.67
CA ASP A 158 16.15 -10.94 10.68
C ASP A 158 16.06 -10.16 9.34
N LYS A 159 17.08 -10.25 8.48
CA LYS A 159 17.12 -9.51 7.22
C LYS A 159 17.93 -10.19 6.14
N MET A 160 17.77 -9.71 4.93
CA MET A 160 18.64 -9.98 3.79
C MET A 160 19.25 -8.67 3.29
N VAL A 161 20.53 -8.68 2.98
CA VAL A 161 21.24 -7.54 2.41
C VAL A 161 21.67 -7.91 0.99
N LEU A 162 21.18 -7.16 0.01
CA LEU A 162 21.66 -7.20 -1.38
C LEU A 162 22.68 -6.07 -1.53
N ASP A 163 23.88 -6.38 -1.83
CA ASP A 163 24.98 -5.43 -1.96
C ASP A 163 25.71 -5.55 -3.29
N GLU A 164 26.78 -4.77 -3.47
CA GLU A 164 27.52 -4.64 -4.73
C GLU A 164 26.66 -4.18 -5.92
N GLY A 165 25.55 -3.48 -5.65
CA GLY A 165 24.69 -2.93 -6.70
C GLY A 165 23.47 -3.78 -7.03
N GLY A 166 22.42 -3.67 -6.22
CA GLY A 166 21.12 -4.30 -6.48
C GLY A 166 20.28 -3.56 -7.53
N THR A 167 19.40 -4.30 -8.19
CA THR A 167 18.45 -3.77 -9.18
C THR A 167 17.07 -4.35 -8.96
N THR A 168 16.04 -3.52 -9.04
CA THR A 168 14.64 -3.98 -9.07
C THR A 168 13.83 -3.29 -10.16
N THR A 169 12.84 -4.00 -10.72
CA THR A 169 11.96 -3.50 -11.78
C THR A 169 10.69 -4.34 -11.89
N ARG A 170 9.59 -3.72 -12.32
CA ARG A 170 8.36 -4.43 -12.73
C ARG A 170 8.29 -4.68 -14.23
N CYS A 171 9.24 -4.17 -14.99
CA CYS A 171 9.28 -4.31 -16.43
C CYS A 171 9.83 -5.68 -16.87
N PRO A 172 9.05 -6.57 -17.48
CA PRO A 172 9.51 -7.87 -17.95
C PRO A 172 10.34 -7.79 -19.24
N ALA A 173 10.69 -6.59 -19.70
CA ALA A 173 11.33 -6.38 -20.99
C ALA A 173 12.70 -7.05 -21.09
N VAL A 174 12.86 -7.88 -22.13
CA VAL A 174 14.10 -8.56 -22.48
C VAL A 174 14.74 -7.92 -23.76
N LYS A 175 13.88 -7.43 -24.67
CA LYS A 175 14.31 -6.97 -26.00
C LYS A 175 14.54 -5.45 -26.12
N HIS A 176 14.13 -4.67 -25.10
CA HIS A 176 14.32 -3.23 -25.05
C HIS A 176 14.72 -2.79 -23.63
N PRO A 177 15.28 -1.60 -23.44
CA PRO A 177 15.57 -1.09 -22.09
C PRO A 177 14.32 -1.12 -21.23
N ARG A 178 14.46 -1.52 -19.97
CA ARG A 178 13.34 -1.55 -19.01
C ARG A 178 12.68 -0.20 -18.89
N CYS A 179 11.34 -0.19 -18.84
CA CYS A 179 10.58 1.06 -18.78
C CYS A 179 10.92 1.87 -17.54
N LEU A 180 11.04 1.19 -16.39
CA LEU A 180 11.48 1.73 -15.12
C LEU A 180 12.39 0.71 -14.44
N GLU A 181 13.53 1.15 -13.94
CA GLU A 181 14.50 0.34 -13.22
C GLU A 181 15.05 1.14 -12.04
N ILE A 182 15.07 0.55 -10.87
CA ILE A 182 15.64 1.13 -9.66
C ILE A 182 16.93 0.36 -9.37
N LYS A 183 18.03 1.09 -9.21
CA LYS A 183 19.32 0.55 -8.77
C LYS A 183 19.69 1.19 -7.45
N ALA A 184 20.29 0.41 -6.57
CA ALA A 184 20.85 0.93 -5.34
C ALA A 184 22.18 0.23 -5.05
N GLU A 185 23.06 0.88 -4.32
CA GLU A 185 24.29 0.26 -3.85
C GLU A 185 23.98 -0.91 -2.92
N THR A 186 23.01 -0.69 -2.00
CA THR A 186 22.51 -1.73 -1.10
C THR A 186 21.01 -1.72 -0.99
N PHE A 187 20.40 -2.90 -0.84
CA PHE A 187 19.03 -3.09 -0.37
C PHE A 187 19.05 -3.96 0.88
N GLU A 188 18.52 -3.45 1.98
CA GLU A 188 18.25 -4.24 3.18
C GLU A 188 16.75 -4.58 3.20
N VAL A 189 16.44 -5.87 3.20
CA VAL A 189 15.05 -6.33 3.22
C VAL A 189 14.77 -6.99 4.56
N TYR A 190 13.86 -6.43 5.32
CA TYR A 190 13.34 -6.96 6.58
C TYR A 190 12.00 -7.63 6.27
N PRO A 191 11.94 -8.97 6.29
CA PRO A 191 10.76 -9.71 5.82
C PRO A 191 9.48 -9.36 6.58
N GLY A 192 8.44 -8.95 5.84
CA GLY A 192 7.16 -8.57 6.42
C GLY A 192 7.16 -7.23 7.18
N GLU A 193 8.22 -6.44 7.11
CA GLU A 193 8.36 -5.17 7.81
C GLU A 193 8.65 -4.04 6.82
N LYS A 194 9.87 -3.99 6.28
CA LYS A 194 10.31 -2.90 5.42
C LYS A 194 11.45 -3.28 4.48
N MET A 195 11.68 -2.44 3.50
CA MET A 195 12.87 -2.44 2.65
C MET A 195 13.56 -1.10 2.76
N VAL A 196 14.88 -1.10 2.92
CA VAL A 196 15.73 0.09 2.95
C VAL A 196 16.71 0.02 1.79
N ALA A 197 16.82 1.07 1.00
CA ALA A 197 17.77 1.18 -0.09
C ALA A 197 18.66 2.41 0.09
N ARG A 198 19.96 2.28 -0.27
CA ARG A 198 20.94 3.36 -0.19
C ARG A 198 21.56 3.63 -1.57
N ASP A 199 21.90 4.89 -1.83
CA ASP A 199 22.41 5.36 -3.12
C ASP A 199 21.51 4.94 -4.29
N VAL A 200 20.24 5.29 -4.14
CA VAL A 200 19.18 4.91 -5.07
C VAL A 200 19.28 5.73 -6.35
N LYS A 201 19.25 5.08 -7.49
CA LYS A 201 19.23 5.67 -8.83
C LYS A 201 18.06 5.11 -9.62
N VAL A 202 17.25 6.00 -10.16
CA VAL A 202 16.06 5.65 -10.95
C VAL A 202 16.35 5.87 -12.43
N TYR A 203 16.07 4.84 -13.20
CA TYR A 203 16.26 4.84 -14.65
C TYR A 203 14.93 4.65 -15.37
N VAL A 204 14.65 5.48 -16.35
CA VAL A 204 13.53 5.32 -17.29
C VAL A 204 14.10 5.04 -18.68
N ARG A 205 13.72 3.89 -19.24
CA ARG A 205 14.23 3.40 -20.52
C ARG A 205 15.77 3.44 -20.63
N GLY A 206 16.44 3.06 -19.53
CA GLY A 206 17.88 3.03 -19.43
C GLY A 206 18.55 4.40 -19.20
N LYS A 207 17.79 5.50 -19.19
CA LYS A 207 18.31 6.84 -18.88
C LYS A 207 18.13 7.13 -17.41
N HIS A 208 19.20 7.53 -16.74
CA HIS A 208 19.17 8.01 -15.36
C HIS A 208 18.37 9.31 -15.29
N ILE A 209 17.37 9.36 -14.39
CA ILE A 209 16.48 10.52 -14.24
C ILE A 209 16.53 11.14 -12.85
N TYR A 210 16.82 10.33 -11.82
CA TYR A 210 16.73 10.77 -10.44
C TYR A 210 17.66 9.95 -9.55
N SER A 211 18.22 10.57 -8.50
CA SER A 211 18.99 9.91 -7.44
C SER A 211 18.60 10.43 -6.07
N ARG A 212 18.69 9.54 -5.08
CA ARG A 212 18.57 9.92 -3.67
C ARG A 212 19.42 8.99 -2.81
N ASP A 213 19.92 9.49 -1.70
CA ASP A 213 20.85 8.73 -0.85
C ASP A 213 20.16 7.63 -0.05
N TYR A 214 18.88 7.82 0.28
CA TYR A 214 18.13 6.91 1.13
C TYR A 214 16.68 6.78 0.67
N TRP A 215 16.18 5.54 0.64
CA TRP A 215 14.77 5.23 0.43
C TRP A 215 14.35 4.08 1.33
N GLU A 216 13.25 4.25 2.03
CA GLU A 216 12.63 3.21 2.85
C GLU A 216 11.19 3.01 2.38
N ASN A 217 10.78 1.75 2.26
CA ASN A 217 9.42 1.38 1.87
C ASN A 217 8.90 0.34 2.84
N SER A 218 7.73 0.60 3.44
CA SER A 218 7.05 -0.37 4.29
C SER A 218 6.52 -1.53 3.46
N LEU A 219 6.72 -2.75 3.95
CA LEU A 219 6.18 -3.98 3.34
C LEU A 219 4.83 -4.38 3.96
N THR A 220 4.38 -3.69 5.03
CA THR A 220 3.16 -4.01 5.77
C THR A 220 2.04 -3.00 5.55
N ASP A 221 2.39 -1.72 5.43
CA ASP A 221 1.45 -0.63 5.27
C ASP A 221 1.66 0.11 3.95
N LYS A 222 0.61 0.78 3.47
CA LYS A 222 0.74 1.66 2.31
C LYS A 222 1.52 2.90 2.73
N SER A 223 2.81 2.95 2.43
CA SER A 223 3.60 4.16 2.58
C SER A 223 2.99 5.28 1.73
N LYS A 224 2.98 6.51 2.27
CA LYS A 224 2.64 7.70 1.49
C LYS A 224 3.79 8.12 0.60
N GLU A 225 5.00 7.67 0.90
CA GLU A 225 6.17 8.00 0.10
C GLU A 225 6.07 7.36 -1.28
N ARG A 226 6.29 8.18 -2.29
CA ARG A 226 6.37 7.77 -3.68
C ARG A 226 7.77 8.06 -4.18
N LEU A 227 8.44 7.03 -4.65
CA LEU A 227 9.80 7.19 -5.19
C LEU A 227 9.84 8.12 -6.41
N LEU A 228 8.76 8.18 -7.17
CA LEU A 228 8.65 8.97 -8.39
C LEU A 228 7.57 10.04 -8.28
N PRO A 229 7.78 11.21 -8.93
CA PRO A 229 6.77 12.25 -8.97
C PRO A 229 5.51 11.80 -9.70
N HIS A 230 4.36 12.27 -9.24
CA HIS A 230 3.11 12.21 -9.99
C HIS A 230 3.03 13.41 -10.92
N ILE A 231 2.69 13.17 -12.16
CA ILE A 231 2.55 14.19 -13.19
C ILE A 231 1.20 14.01 -13.84
N GLY A 232 0.51 15.11 -14.08
CA GLY A 232 -0.77 15.05 -14.78
C GLY A 232 -1.27 16.41 -15.20
N PHE A 233 -2.50 16.40 -15.69
CA PHE A 233 -3.31 17.58 -15.93
C PHE A 233 -4.61 17.41 -15.16
N LYS A 234 -4.98 18.37 -14.31
CA LYS A 234 -6.16 18.21 -13.45
C LYS A 234 -7.41 18.81 -14.11
N ASP A 235 -7.38 20.08 -14.46
CA ASP A 235 -8.50 20.81 -15.07
C ASP A 235 -8.01 22.14 -15.67
N SER A 236 -8.97 22.98 -16.12
CA SER A 236 -8.67 24.29 -16.71
C SER A 236 -8.08 25.28 -15.71
N ASP A 237 -8.39 25.17 -14.43
CA ASP A 237 -8.03 26.17 -13.41
C ASP A 237 -6.71 25.82 -12.71
N LYS A 238 -6.36 24.56 -12.62
CA LYS A 238 -5.11 24.09 -12.02
C LYS A 238 -4.03 23.81 -13.05
N GLY A 239 -4.40 23.37 -14.24
CA GLY A 239 -3.49 23.07 -15.36
C GLY A 239 -2.71 21.77 -15.13
N THR A 240 -1.49 21.71 -15.65
CA THR A 240 -0.57 20.59 -15.40
C THR A 240 -0.03 20.65 -13.98
N TYR A 241 0.19 19.49 -13.39
CA TYR A 241 0.75 19.39 -12.05
C TYR A 241 1.90 18.40 -11.97
N ILE A 242 2.76 18.64 -11.00
CA ILE A 242 3.75 17.70 -10.50
C ILE A 242 3.64 17.62 -8.97
N ASN A 243 3.53 16.40 -8.45
CA ASN A 243 3.54 16.11 -7.02
C ASN A 243 4.74 15.23 -6.70
N VAL A 244 5.50 15.61 -5.66
CA VAL A 244 6.59 14.81 -5.10
C VAL A 244 6.28 14.61 -3.64
N SER A 245 6.05 13.37 -3.23
CA SER A 245 5.86 13.00 -1.82
C SER A 245 7.19 12.50 -1.25
N TYR A 246 7.54 13.03 -0.09
CA TYR A 246 8.71 12.65 0.68
C TYR A 246 8.27 12.24 2.08
N GLU A 247 8.77 11.12 2.55
CA GLU A 247 8.50 10.58 3.87
C GLU A 247 9.81 10.09 4.50
N ARG A 248 10.05 10.43 5.76
CA ARG A 248 11.24 9.99 6.49
C ARG A 248 10.84 9.54 7.89
N PRO A 249 11.03 8.24 8.20
CA PRO A 249 10.88 7.75 9.56
C PRO A 249 11.88 8.42 10.50
N LEU A 250 11.44 8.84 11.68
CA LEU A 250 12.29 9.31 12.79
C LEU A 250 12.46 8.24 13.86
N GLY A 251 11.85 7.09 13.69
CA GLY A 251 11.84 5.94 14.58
C GLY A 251 10.75 4.97 14.16
N ASP A 252 10.37 4.05 15.02
CA ASP A 252 9.37 3.00 14.68
C ASP A 252 7.94 3.54 14.54
N LYS A 253 7.65 4.73 15.07
CA LYS A 253 6.30 5.27 15.19
C LYS A 253 6.14 6.68 14.64
N ASP A 254 7.23 7.38 14.42
CA ASP A 254 7.24 8.77 14.02
C ASP A 254 7.71 8.92 12.58
N VAL A 255 6.98 9.72 11.81
CA VAL A 255 7.27 9.99 10.40
C VAL A 255 7.13 11.47 10.13
N VAL A 256 8.15 12.08 9.52
CA VAL A 256 8.05 13.40 8.89
C VAL A 256 7.75 13.22 7.43
N TYR A 257 6.80 13.98 6.90
CA TYR A 257 6.46 13.93 5.48
C TYR A 257 6.31 15.32 4.86
N ALA A 258 6.48 15.37 3.56
CA ALA A 258 6.24 16.55 2.74
C ALA A 258 5.64 16.12 1.40
N ASP A 259 4.48 16.70 1.04
CA ASP A 259 3.89 16.61 -0.27
C ASP A 259 4.10 17.93 -0.99
N LEU A 260 5.00 17.92 -1.98
CA LEU A 260 5.39 19.11 -2.72
C LEU A 260 4.56 19.17 -4.02
N ASN A 261 3.46 19.91 -3.97
CA ASN A 261 2.53 20.06 -5.08
C ASN A 261 2.82 21.36 -5.83
N TYR A 262 3.01 21.26 -7.13
CA TYR A 262 3.08 22.43 -8.02
C TYR A 262 2.08 22.28 -9.16
N TYR A 263 1.25 23.27 -9.33
CA TYR A 263 0.27 23.40 -10.39
C TYR A 263 0.65 24.57 -11.30
N SER A 264 0.59 24.38 -12.61
CA SER A 264 1.02 25.40 -13.58
C SER A 264 0.19 26.69 -13.51
N LYS A 265 -1.05 26.62 -13.01
CA LYS A 265 -1.95 27.77 -12.85
C LYS A 265 -2.22 28.13 -11.39
N ALA A 266 -2.39 27.16 -10.50
CA ALA A 266 -2.65 27.42 -9.08
C ALA A 266 -1.36 27.59 -8.25
N GLY A 267 -0.17 27.36 -8.84
CA GLY A 267 1.12 27.60 -8.18
C GLY A 267 1.53 26.50 -7.19
N TYR A 268 2.36 26.86 -6.23
CA TYR A 268 2.94 25.95 -5.24
C TYR A 268 2.01 25.77 -4.05
N LYS A 269 1.57 24.55 -3.80
CA LYS A 269 0.59 24.15 -2.78
C LYS A 269 1.12 22.99 -1.93
N PRO A 270 2.18 23.19 -1.14
CA PRO A 270 2.77 22.09 -0.36
C PRO A 270 1.96 21.73 0.88
N VAL A 271 2.18 20.49 1.34
CA VAL A 271 1.77 19.99 2.67
C VAL A 271 3.01 19.47 3.39
N TYR A 272 3.19 19.85 4.66
CA TYR A 272 4.26 19.35 5.51
C TYR A 272 3.64 18.81 6.78
N GLY A 273 4.11 17.68 7.25
CA GLY A 273 3.56 17.09 8.46
C GLY A 273 4.51 16.20 9.24
N LEU A 274 4.09 15.94 10.47
CA LEU A 274 4.65 14.96 11.37
C LEU A 274 3.51 14.02 11.79
N GLU A 275 3.73 12.73 11.70
CA GLU A 275 2.78 11.71 12.12
C GLU A 275 3.40 10.84 13.22
N HIS A 276 2.68 10.66 14.33
CA HIS A 276 2.97 9.66 15.35
C HIS A 276 1.91 8.58 15.31
N ASN A 277 2.32 7.33 15.10
CA ASN A 277 1.42 6.22 14.83
C ASN A 277 1.56 5.13 15.92
N GLU A 278 0.58 5.03 16.80
CA GLU A 278 0.47 3.99 17.81
C GLU A 278 -0.53 2.89 17.39
N ARG A 279 -0.55 1.80 18.13
CA ARG A 279 -1.50 0.70 17.86
C ARG A 279 -2.96 1.17 17.86
N ASN A 280 -3.32 2.04 18.82
CA ASN A 280 -4.71 2.42 19.09
C ASN A 280 -5.05 3.82 18.61
N PHE A 281 -4.07 4.66 18.34
CA PHE A 281 -4.30 6.03 17.89
C PHE A 281 -3.22 6.51 16.93
N LYS A 282 -3.51 7.63 16.29
CA LYS A 282 -2.60 8.36 15.43
C LYS A 282 -2.71 9.85 15.76
N VAL A 283 -1.57 10.54 15.83
CA VAL A 283 -1.52 11.99 15.94
C VAL A 283 -0.83 12.54 14.70
N THR A 284 -1.46 13.51 14.07
CA THR A 284 -0.90 14.19 12.90
C THR A 284 -0.80 15.69 13.21
N TYR A 285 0.37 16.26 12.98
CA TYR A 285 0.58 17.72 12.92
C TYR A 285 0.91 18.09 11.50
N GLU A 286 0.21 19.08 10.94
CA GLU A 286 0.40 19.45 9.54
C GLU A 286 0.21 20.96 9.29
N ASN A 287 0.90 21.42 8.25
CA ASN A 287 0.68 22.71 7.61
C ASN A 287 0.63 22.47 6.10
N GLY A 288 -0.44 22.92 5.45
CA GLY A 288 -0.54 22.67 4.03
C GLY A 288 -1.75 23.27 3.35
N TRP A 289 -1.78 23.04 2.05
CA TRP A 289 -2.85 23.47 1.18
C TRP A 289 -3.66 22.25 0.73
N TYR A 290 -4.97 22.37 0.87
CA TYR A 290 -5.96 21.36 0.54
C TYR A 290 -6.96 21.95 -0.43
N GLU A 291 -7.38 21.16 -1.39
CA GLU A 291 -8.28 21.60 -2.44
C GLU A 291 -9.54 20.76 -2.43
N ASP A 292 -10.65 21.44 -2.56
CA ASP A 292 -11.97 20.86 -2.71
C ASP A 292 -12.79 21.74 -3.65
N ASP A 293 -13.32 21.16 -4.73
CA ASP A 293 -14.12 21.83 -5.73
C ASP A 293 -13.57 23.20 -6.17
N ASP A 294 -12.30 23.21 -6.59
CA ASP A 294 -11.55 24.39 -7.05
C ASP A 294 -11.26 25.45 -5.98
N ARG A 295 -11.65 25.19 -4.74
CA ARG A 295 -11.40 26.06 -3.60
C ARG A 295 -10.22 25.54 -2.78
N TRP A 296 -9.33 26.45 -2.42
CA TRP A 296 -8.16 26.10 -1.65
C TRP A 296 -8.33 26.53 -0.18
N THR A 297 -8.15 25.56 0.71
CA THR A 297 -8.09 25.79 2.16
C THR A 297 -6.65 25.56 2.63
N LYS A 298 -6.06 26.58 3.28
CA LYS A 298 -4.79 26.45 3.95
C LYS A 298 -5.01 26.06 5.40
N LYS A 299 -4.50 24.93 5.83
CA LYS A 299 -4.44 24.52 7.25
C LYS A 299 -3.10 24.97 7.83
N GLU A 300 -3.13 25.74 8.91
CA GLU A 300 -1.94 26.22 9.63
C GLU A 300 -1.98 25.68 11.07
N ASN A 301 -0.83 25.11 11.53
CA ASN A 301 -0.73 24.48 12.87
C ASN A 301 -1.89 23.54 13.17
N ASN A 302 -2.20 22.70 12.22
CA ASN A 302 -3.30 21.77 12.33
C ASN A 302 -2.85 20.51 13.07
N ILE A 303 -3.55 20.15 14.12
CA ILE A 303 -3.32 18.94 14.91
C ILE A 303 -4.58 18.08 14.83
N ARG A 304 -4.39 16.83 14.46
CA ARG A 304 -5.45 15.83 14.43
C ARG A 304 -5.06 14.63 15.27
N PHE A 305 -5.94 14.22 16.13
CA PHE A 305 -5.85 12.98 16.90
C PHE A 305 -6.95 12.04 16.41
N ASP A 306 -6.56 10.87 15.87
CA ASP A 306 -7.47 9.81 15.45
C ASP A 306 -7.37 8.64 16.42
N TYR A 307 -8.44 8.30 17.10
CA TYR A 307 -8.61 7.04 17.79
C TYR A 307 -9.06 5.99 16.77
N LYS A 308 -8.19 5.02 16.49
CA LYS A 308 -8.41 4.04 15.44
C LYS A 308 -9.62 3.16 15.73
N ASN A 309 -10.13 2.51 14.71
CA ASN A 309 -11.29 1.63 14.83
C ASN A 309 -10.98 0.42 15.75
N HIS A 310 -11.82 0.20 16.76
CA HIS A 310 -11.70 -0.89 17.75
C HIS A 310 -13.03 -1.60 17.93
N HIS A 311 -12.99 -2.94 17.95
CA HIS A 311 -14.17 -3.72 18.33
C HIS A 311 -14.62 -3.41 19.75
N ILE A 312 -15.93 -3.29 19.96
CA ILE A 312 -16.53 -3.05 21.27
C ILE A 312 -16.29 -4.24 22.21
N ALA A 313 -16.44 -5.46 21.67
CA ALA A 313 -16.17 -6.70 22.38
C ALA A 313 -15.77 -7.80 21.40
N PRO A 314 -15.00 -8.83 21.87
CA PRO A 314 -14.68 -9.99 21.05
C PRO A 314 -15.96 -10.69 20.56
N GLY A 315 -16.04 -10.95 19.25
CA GLY A 315 -17.18 -11.61 18.63
C GLY A 315 -18.40 -10.72 18.35
N LEU A 316 -18.39 -9.45 18.77
CA LEU A 316 -19.40 -8.47 18.38
C LEU A 316 -18.96 -7.80 17.07
N PRO A 317 -19.78 -7.81 15.99
CA PRO A 317 -19.41 -7.22 14.71
C PRO A 317 -19.60 -5.70 14.70
N LEU A 318 -19.28 -5.04 15.81
CA LEU A 318 -19.38 -3.59 15.97
C LEU A 318 -18.04 -3.03 16.45
N SER A 319 -17.60 -1.98 15.80
CA SER A 319 -16.39 -1.25 16.13
C SER A 319 -16.66 0.23 16.20
N TYR A 320 -15.85 0.96 16.94
CA TYR A 320 -15.96 2.39 17.12
C TYR A 320 -14.65 3.08 16.80
N SER A 321 -14.75 4.31 16.32
CA SER A 321 -13.64 5.21 16.08
C SER A 321 -14.04 6.65 16.45
N ALA A 322 -13.05 7.48 16.72
CA ALA A 322 -13.28 8.89 17.05
C ALA A 322 -12.09 9.72 16.59
N TYR A 323 -12.30 11.01 16.35
CA TYR A 323 -11.22 11.93 16.11
C TYR A 323 -11.49 13.31 16.72
N VAL A 324 -10.42 14.08 16.88
CA VAL A 324 -10.48 15.53 17.13
C VAL A 324 -9.43 16.19 16.27
N GLU A 325 -9.81 17.29 15.62
CA GLU A 325 -8.94 18.12 14.80
C GLU A 325 -9.04 19.57 15.24
N ARG A 326 -7.90 20.28 15.23
CA ARG A 326 -7.85 21.70 15.52
C ARG A 326 -6.71 22.38 14.77
N GLY A 327 -7.02 23.48 14.08
CA GLY A 327 -6.03 24.27 13.35
C GLY A 327 -6.54 25.66 13.02
N LEU A 328 -5.66 26.53 12.56
CA LEU A 328 -6.05 27.79 11.94
C LEU A 328 -6.24 27.56 10.45
N TRP A 329 -7.48 27.62 10.00
CA TRP A 329 -7.83 27.42 8.60
C TRP A 329 -8.05 28.76 7.90
N LYS A 330 -7.64 28.81 6.64
CA LYS A 330 -7.77 29.99 5.79
C LYS A 330 -8.30 29.57 4.42
N ASN A 331 -9.37 30.19 3.98
CA ASN A 331 -9.84 30.10 2.60
C ASN A 331 -9.02 31.03 1.71
N ASP A 332 -8.51 30.52 0.58
CA ASP A 332 -7.63 31.28 -0.33
C ASP A 332 -8.45 32.31 -1.15
N ASP A 333 -9.67 31.99 -1.53
CA ASP A 333 -10.50 32.81 -2.42
C ASP A 333 -10.95 34.13 -1.76
N ASN A 334 -11.42 34.04 -0.52
CA ASN A 334 -11.97 35.20 0.20
C ASN A 334 -11.11 35.66 1.37
N GLY A 335 -10.00 34.95 1.65
CA GLY A 335 -9.08 35.27 2.75
C GLY A 335 -9.64 35.07 4.16
N ARG A 336 -10.85 34.49 4.29
CA ARG A 336 -11.50 34.21 5.59
C ARG A 336 -10.64 33.27 6.42
N LYS A 337 -10.45 33.59 7.69
CA LYS A 337 -9.67 32.79 8.64
C LYS A 337 -10.54 32.42 9.83
N SER A 338 -10.40 31.20 10.32
CA SER A 338 -11.03 30.71 11.54
C SER A 338 -10.15 29.72 12.26
N TRP A 339 -10.16 29.73 13.59
CA TRP A 339 -9.77 28.59 14.36
C TRP A 339 -10.86 27.54 14.21
N HIS A 340 -10.55 26.56 13.41
CA HIS A 340 -11.37 25.39 13.18
C HIS A 340 -11.12 24.35 14.28
N MET A 341 -12.20 23.80 14.82
CA MET A 341 -12.14 22.64 15.72
C MET A 341 -13.27 21.69 15.37
N GLU A 342 -12.93 20.49 14.99
CA GLU A 342 -13.88 19.43 14.67
C GLU A 342 -13.62 18.17 15.49
N TYR A 343 -14.66 17.49 15.94
CA TYR A 343 -14.56 16.18 16.55
C TYR A 343 -15.72 15.31 16.13
N GLY A 344 -15.44 14.01 15.95
CA GLY A 344 -16.41 13.03 15.50
C GLY A 344 -16.27 11.72 16.23
N ALA A 345 -17.40 11.03 16.37
CA ALA A 345 -17.44 9.68 16.89
C ALA A 345 -18.34 8.81 16.01
N PHE A 346 -17.88 7.62 15.69
CA PHE A 346 -18.51 6.72 14.73
C PHE A 346 -18.62 5.32 15.30
N LEU A 347 -19.71 4.64 14.95
CA LEU A 347 -19.95 3.24 15.16
C LEU A 347 -20.06 2.58 13.79
N ASN A 348 -19.23 1.58 13.56
CA ASN A 348 -19.13 0.86 12.32
C ASN A 348 -19.57 -0.59 12.54
N HIS A 349 -20.32 -1.16 11.62
CA HIS A 349 -20.56 -2.59 11.59
C HIS A 349 -19.50 -3.25 10.72
N ASP A 350 -19.03 -4.44 11.13
CA ASP A 350 -18.18 -5.24 10.26
C ASP A 350 -18.90 -5.51 8.95
N ARG A 351 -18.14 -5.65 7.86
CA ARG A 351 -18.73 -5.90 6.54
C ARG A 351 -19.65 -7.09 6.56
N ILE A 352 -20.92 -6.87 6.23
CA ILE A 352 -21.95 -7.88 6.16
C ILE A 352 -21.92 -8.51 4.77
N TYR A 353 -21.70 -9.82 4.69
CA TYR A 353 -21.84 -10.55 3.44
C TYR A 353 -23.24 -11.15 3.36
N LEU A 354 -23.99 -10.78 2.31
CA LEU A 354 -25.36 -11.21 2.11
C LEU A 354 -25.43 -12.51 1.30
N PHE A 355 -26.52 -13.27 1.49
CA PHE A 355 -26.81 -14.50 0.75
C PHE A 355 -25.74 -15.60 0.81
N ASN A 356 -24.99 -15.69 1.94
CA ASN A 356 -23.87 -16.61 2.10
C ASN A 356 -22.82 -16.53 0.96
N SER A 357 -22.72 -15.37 0.33
CA SER A 357 -21.85 -15.11 -0.81
C SER A 357 -20.95 -13.91 -0.51
N LYS A 358 -19.65 -14.05 -0.79
CA LYS A 358 -18.72 -12.91 -0.75
C LYS A 358 -18.92 -11.91 -1.91
N ASN A 359 -19.89 -12.15 -2.78
CA ASN A 359 -20.16 -11.30 -3.93
C ASN A 359 -21.05 -10.10 -3.61
N THR A 360 -21.80 -10.16 -2.52
CA THR A 360 -22.69 -9.06 -2.07
C THR A 360 -22.29 -8.66 -0.67
N SER A 361 -21.95 -7.39 -0.49
CA SER A 361 -21.54 -6.84 0.81
C SER A 361 -22.32 -5.58 1.15
N LEU A 362 -22.57 -5.39 2.44
CA LEU A 362 -23.16 -4.19 3.00
C LEU A 362 -22.23 -3.64 4.08
N ASP A 363 -21.85 -2.37 3.91
CA ASP A 363 -21.07 -1.59 4.87
C ASP A 363 -21.98 -0.54 5.51
N LEU A 364 -21.92 -0.42 6.84
CA LEU A 364 -22.77 0.48 7.62
C LEU A 364 -21.95 1.27 8.62
N THR A 365 -22.15 2.59 8.64
CA THR A 365 -21.57 3.51 9.62
C THR A 365 -22.63 4.49 10.10
N ILE A 366 -22.67 4.72 11.40
CA ILE A 366 -23.43 5.81 12.01
C ILE A 366 -22.49 6.63 12.89
N GLY A 367 -22.71 7.92 12.96
CA GLY A 367 -21.84 8.79 13.74
C GLY A 367 -22.46 10.14 14.04
N LYS A 368 -21.69 10.94 14.73
CA LYS A 368 -21.98 12.34 14.97
C LYS A 368 -20.72 13.17 14.91
N LYS A 369 -20.81 14.32 14.24
CA LYS A 369 -19.73 15.32 14.13
C LYS A 369 -20.18 16.61 14.81
N TRP A 370 -19.22 17.34 15.36
CA TRP A 370 -19.40 18.69 15.92
C TRP A 370 -18.26 19.54 15.41
N THR A 371 -18.60 20.71 14.89
CA THR A 371 -17.64 21.64 14.34
C THR A 371 -17.81 23.01 15.03
N ARG A 372 -16.71 23.61 15.43
CA ARG A 372 -16.66 24.96 15.98
C ARG A 372 -15.74 25.83 15.13
N GLU A 373 -16.30 26.94 14.66
CA GLU A 373 -15.58 27.96 13.91
C GLU A 373 -15.49 29.24 14.73
N SER A 374 -14.29 29.71 15.04
CA SER A 374 -14.12 30.95 15.83
C SER A 374 -14.62 32.20 15.09
N ALA A 375 -14.72 32.14 13.76
CA ALA A 375 -15.22 33.24 12.95
C ALA A 375 -16.75 33.42 13.04
N GLU A 376 -17.48 32.40 13.50
CA GLU A 376 -18.94 32.43 13.62
C GLU A 376 -19.42 32.35 15.08
N ASP A 377 -18.52 32.03 16.01
CA ASP A 377 -18.78 31.80 17.45
C ASP A 377 -19.96 30.82 17.68
N SER A 378 -20.11 29.85 16.79
CA SER A 378 -21.14 28.82 16.81
C SER A 378 -20.53 27.43 16.94
N VAL A 379 -21.32 26.47 17.42
CA VAL A 379 -21.02 25.04 17.37
C VAL A 379 -22.13 24.37 16.58
N GLU A 380 -21.78 23.91 15.41
CA GLU A 380 -22.67 23.14 14.56
C GLU A 380 -22.52 21.65 14.82
N SER A 381 -23.54 20.85 14.57
CA SER A 381 -23.43 19.40 14.67
C SER A 381 -24.32 18.70 13.67
N THR A 382 -23.83 17.59 13.14
CA THR A 382 -24.58 16.72 12.23
C THR A 382 -24.55 15.28 12.66
N ASN A 383 -25.60 14.53 12.32
CA ASN A 383 -25.61 13.09 12.41
C ASN A 383 -25.15 12.50 11.08
N VAL A 384 -24.24 11.54 11.14
CA VAL A 384 -23.64 10.88 9.98
C VAL A 384 -24.26 9.50 9.81
N TYR A 385 -24.72 9.20 8.59
CA TYR A 385 -25.27 7.90 8.21
C TYR A 385 -24.70 7.49 6.85
N TYR A 386 -23.92 6.42 6.82
CA TYR A 386 -23.40 5.85 5.58
C TYR A 386 -23.83 4.40 5.46
N ALA A 387 -24.37 4.03 4.30
CA ALA A 387 -24.73 2.66 3.97
C ALA A 387 -24.32 2.39 2.52
N THR A 388 -23.47 1.40 2.30
CA THR A 388 -23.03 1.05 0.93
C THR A 388 -23.27 -0.43 0.67
N LEU A 389 -24.07 -0.72 -0.36
CA LEU A 389 -24.30 -2.06 -0.88
C LEU A 389 -23.42 -2.28 -2.12
N GLY A 390 -22.46 -3.21 -2.02
CA GLY A 390 -21.58 -3.61 -3.10
C GLY A 390 -21.99 -4.97 -3.69
N GLN A 391 -21.91 -5.11 -4.99
CA GLN A 391 -22.23 -6.34 -5.71
C GLN A 391 -21.18 -6.67 -6.77
N LYS A 392 -20.52 -7.81 -6.63
CA LYS A 392 -19.71 -8.40 -7.68
C LYS A 392 -20.60 -9.26 -8.56
N ILE A 393 -21.01 -8.73 -9.71
CA ILE A 393 -21.93 -9.41 -10.66
C ILE A 393 -21.18 -10.55 -11.37
N SER A 394 -19.92 -10.31 -11.74
CA SER A 394 -19.04 -11.28 -12.39
C SER A 394 -17.57 -10.90 -12.16
N PRO A 395 -16.58 -11.70 -12.57
CA PRO A 395 -15.18 -11.31 -12.52
C PRO A 395 -14.85 -9.99 -13.22
N LYS A 396 -15.68 -9.56 -14.17
CA LYS A 396 -15.50 -8.34 -14.96
C LYS A 396 -16.40 -7.19 -14.56
N TRP A 397 -17.47 -7.43 -13.81
CA TRP A 397 -18.47 -6.41 -13.49
C TRP A 397 -18.68 -6.28 -11.99
N ASN A 398 -18.45 -5.09 -11.48
CA ASN A 398 -18.75 -4.70 -10.11
C ASN A 398 -19.70 -3.50 -10.12
N THR A 399 -20.62 -3.45 -9.18
CA THR A 399 -21.53 -2.31 -8.99
C THR A 399 -21.70 -2.03 -7.50
N TRP A 400 -22.05 -0.80 -7.18
CA TRP A 400 -22.38 -0.40 -5.82
C TRP A 400 -23.40 0.70 -5.82
N VAL A 401 -24.14 0.78 -4.73
CA VAL A 401 -25.00 1.91 -4.40
C VAL A 401 -24.78 2.28 -2.94
N GLY A 402 -24.56 3.56 -2.68
CA GLY A 402 -24.34 4.12 -1.33
C GLY A 402 -25.34 5.22 -1.03
N TYR A 403 -25.85 5.22 0.19
CA TYR A 403 -26.59 6.32 0.78
C TYR A 403 -25.69 7.01 1.80
N TYR A 404 -25.57 8.33 1.67
CA TYR A 404 -24.77 9.18 2.54
C TYR A 404 -25.64 10.32 3.03
N ARG A 405 -25.59 10.57 4.33
CA ARG A 405 -26.25 11.70 4.96
C ARG A 405 -25.32 12.33 5.97
N GLU A 406 -25.04 13.59 5.74
CA GLU A 406 -24.21 14.42 6.60
C GLU A 406 -24.45 15.89 6.19
N ASP A 407 -24.90 16.73 7.11
CA ASP A 407 -25.10 18.14 6.84
C ASP A 407 -23.76 18.89 6.95
N GLN A 408 -23.55 19.92 6.16
CA GLN A 408 -22.36 20.76 6.24
C GLN A 408 -22.33 21.52 7.57
N THR A 409 -21.20 21.47 8.26
CA THR A 409 -21.03 22.08 9.60
C THR A 409 -19.88 23.10 9.68
N SER A 410 -19.16 23.35 8.59
CA SER A 410 -18.05 24.29 8.53
C SER A 410 -18.26 25.34 7.45
N ILE A 411 -17.64 26.52 7.67
CA ILE A 411 -17.52 27.58 6.67
C ILE A 411 -16.50 27.24 5.57
N PHE A 412 -15.71 26.19 5.79
CA PHE A 412 -14.77 25.65 4.81
C PHE A 412 -15.43 24.46 4.09
N THR A 413 -15.32 24.44 2.78
CA THR A 413 -15.85 23.33 1.98
C THR A 413 -15.00 22.07 2.09
N TYR A 414 -13.70 22.25 2.34
CA TYR A 414 -12.79 21.14 2.47
C TYR A 414 -13.24 20.16 3.56
N ASP A 415 -13.29 18.87 3.22
CA ASP A 415 -13.69 17.77 4.11
C ASP A 415 -15.18 17.87 4.59
N GLN A 416 -16.00 18.59 3.84
CA GLN A 416 -17.43 18.72 4.07
C GLN A 416 -18.22 18.07 2.92
N PRO A 417 -19.45 17.62 3.15
CA PRO A 417 -20.28 17.07 2.07
C PRO A 417 -20.74 18.15 1.11
N ASP A 418 -20.76 17.86 -0.21
CA ASP A 418 -21.36 18.75 -1.20
C ASP A 418 -22.89 18.75 -1.12
N MET A 419 -23.46 17.67 -0.62
CA MET A 419 -24.91 17.44 -0.49
C MET A 419 -25.22 16.84 0.88
N ASP A 420 -26.27 17.32 1.53
CA ASP A 420 -26.70 16.80 2.84
C ASP A 420 -27.17 15.35 2.77
N LYS A 421 -27.79 14.97 1.65
CA LYS A 421 -28.24 13.60 1.39
C LYS A 421 -27.90 13.18 -0.04
N GLU A 422 -26.98 12.26 -0.14
CA GLU A 422 -26.48 11.77 -1.42
C GLU A 422 -26.85 10.29 -1.64
N LEU A 423 -27.33 9.99 -2.86
CA LEU A 423 -27.35 8.63 -3.40
C LEU A 423 -26.23 8.51 -4.43
N ARG A 424 -25.20 7.72 -4.11
CA ARG A 424 -24.07 7.48 -5.00
C ARG A 424 -24.16 6.08 -5.56
N ASN A 425 -24.11 5.95 -6.87
CA ASN A 425 -24.07 4.64 -7.52
C ASN A 425 -22.90 4.56 -8.48
N GLY A 426 -22.39 3.36 -8.68
CA GLY A 426 -21.25 3.15 -9.56
C GLY A 426 -21.29 1.79 -10.24
N LEU A 427 -20.70 1.77 -11.42
CA LEU A 427 -20.51 0.58 -12.23
C LEU A 427 -19.07 0.54 -12.73
N GLN A 428 -18.39 -0.57 -12.44
CA GLN A 428 -17.03 -0.82 -12.93
C GLN A 428 -17.04 -2.00 -13.88
N TYR A 429 -16.37 -1.83 -15.02
CA TYR A 429 -16.13 -2.86 -16.00
C TYR A 429 -14.63 -3.10 -16.20
N ILE A 430 -14.17 -4.28 -15.85
CA ILE A 430 -12.80 -4.76 -16.10
C ILE A 430 -12.78 -5.39 -17.49
N MET A 431 -12.36 -4.61 -18.50
CA MET A 431 -12.33 -5.05 -19.89
C MET A 431 -11.33 -6.20 -20.06
N ASP A 432 -10.13 -6.00 -19.53
CA ASP A 432 -9.01 -6.94 -19.49
C ASP A 432 -8.06 -6.62 -18.31
N ASP A 433 -6.94 -7.32 -18.21
CA ASP A 433 -5.95 -7.14 -17.12
C ASP A 433 -5.33 -5.73 -17.08
N LYS A 434 -5.47 -4.96 -18.15
CA LYS A 434 -4.89 -3.62 -18.29
C LYS A 434 -5.92 -2.50 -18.28
N ASN A 435 -7.14 -2.76 -18.72
CA ASN A 435 -8.14 -1.74 -18.95
C ASN A 435 -9.32 -1.88 -18.00
N THR A 436 -9.58 -0.82 -17.26
CA THR A 436 -10.74 -0.70 -16.37
C THR A 436 -11.51 0.56 -16.72
N PHE A 437 -12.83 0.44 -16.85
CA PHE A 437 -13.74 1.55 -17.04
C PHE A 437 -14.69 1.65 -15.85
N THR A 438 -14.90 2.85 -15.32
CA THR A 438 -15.78 3.10 -14.17
C THR A 438 -16.68 4.30 -14.44
N VAL A 439 -17.94 4.17 -14.12
CA VAL A 439 -18.92 5.27 -14.11
C VAL A 439 -19.42 5.42 -12.69
N VAL A 440 -19.41 6.63 -12.17
CA VAL A 440 -19.97 6.99 -10.86
C VAL A 440 -20.96 8.12 -11.07
N ASN A 441 -22.14 7.96 -10.51
CA ASN A 441 -23.17 8.98 -10.50
C ASN A 441 -23.48 9.37 -9.07
N ARG A 442 -23.64 10.65 -8.83
CA ARG A 442 -24.01 11.27 -7.55
C ARG A 442 -25.32 12.00 -7.73
N TYR A 443 -26.29 11.68 -6.90
CA TYR A 443 -27.64 12.23 -6.98
C TYR A 443 -27.99 12.91 -5.66
N ASP A 444 -28.43 14.16 -5.72
CA ASP A 444 -28.92 14.91 -4.58
C ASP A 444 -30.38 14.52 -4.28
N LEU A 445 -30.57 13.92 -3.10
CA LEU A 445 -31.91 13.47 -2.67
C LEU A 445 -32.78 14.59 -2.14
N ASP A 446 -32.20 15.71 -1.71
CA ASP A 446 -32.98 16.88 -1.23
C ASP A 446 -33.46 17.74 -2.39
N GLN A 447 -32.61 17.98 -3.38
CA GLN A 447 -32.96 18.73 -4.59
C GLN A 447 -33.62 17.85 -5.66
N GLN A 448 -33.49 16.51 -5.52
CA GLN A 448 -34.04 15.51 -6.45
C GLN A 448 -33.46 15.66 -7.86
N GLU A 449 -32.17 15.97 -7.95
CA GLU A 449 -31.48 16.15 -9.22
C GLU A 449 -30.13 15.42 -9.25
N ASN A 450 -29.63 15.19 -10.45
CA ASN A 450 -28.31 14.64 -10.64
C ASN A 450 -27.26 15.72 -10.34
N TYR A 451 -26.36 15.43 -9.40
CA TYR A 451 -25.31 16.36 -9.03
C TYR A 451 -24.10 16.25 -9.95
N GLU A 452 -23.56 15.04 -10.10
CA GLU A 452 -22.35 14.78 -10.89
C GLU A 452 -22.39 13.39 -11.52
N THR A 453 -21.91 13.29 -12.77
CA THR A 453 -21.58 12.01 -13.39
C THR A 453 -20.12 11.99 -13.79
N LYS A 454 -19.37 11.02 -13.27
CA LYS A 454 -17.94 10.84 -13.51
C LYS A 454 -17.69 9.58 -14.32
N TYR A 455 -16.93 9.73 -15.40
CA TYR A 455 -16.45 8.64 -16.23
C TYR A 455 -14.94 8.53 -16.08
N SER A 456 -14.43 7.34 -15.82
CA SER A 456 -12.98 7.12 -15.74
C SER A 456 -12.58 5.88 -16.51
N TRP A 457 -11.49 6.01 -17.27
CA TRP A 457 -10.81 4.89 -17.90
C TRP A 457 -9.37 4.85 -17.41
N THR A 458 -8.95 3.69 -16.92
CA THR A 458 -7.58 3.47 -16.47
C THR A 458 -6.94 2.38 -17.32
N HIS A 459 -5.76 2.70 -17.87
CA HIS A 459 -4.92 1.75 -18.59
C HIS A 459 -3.63 1.49 -17.82
N LYS A 460 -3.41 0.23 -17.44
CA LYS A 460 -2.22 -0.22 -16.71
C LYS A 460 -1.11 -0.61 -17.68
N PHE A 461 -0.03 0.13 -17.66
CA PHE A 461 1.23 -0.29 -18.29
C PHE A 461 2.06 -1.11 -17.30
N CYS A 462 3.23 -1.57 -17.71
CA CYS A 462 4.07 -2.38 -16.83
C CYS A 462 4.60 -1.63 -15.60
N CYS A 463 4.79 -0.33 -15.70
CA CYS A 463 5.43 0.48 -14.66
C CYS A 463 4.71 1.79 -14.35
N TRP A 464 3.61 2.07 -15.01
CA TRP A 464 2.80 3.26 -14.80
C TRP A 464 1.36 3.02 -15.27
N ASP A 465 0.45 3.78 -14.71
CA ASP A 465 -0.96 3.78 -15.06
C ASP A 465 -1.32 5.13 -15.68
N LEU A 466 -2.15 5.08 -16.72
CA LEU A 466 -2.78 6.25 -17.31
C LEU A 466 -4.25 6.23 -16.93
N SER A 467 -4.73 7.30 -16.30
CA SER A 467 -6.16 7.49 -16.06
C SER A 467 -6.66 8.72 -16.80
N LEU A 468 -7.74 8.56 -17.55
CA LEU A 468 -8.51 9.63 -18.15
C LEU A 468 -9.83 9.74 -17.40
N ILE A 469 -10.13 10.92 -16.88
CA ILE A 469 -11.30 11.17 -16.05
C ILE A 469 -12.05 12.34 -16.66
N TYR A 470 -13.33 12.15 -16.90
CA TYR A 470 -14.27 13.20 -17.30
C TYR A 470 -15.38 13.29 -16.27
N LYS A 471 -15.62 14.49 -15.77
CA LYS A 471 -16.69 14.80 -14.84
C LYS A 471 -17.66 15.78 -15.51
N HIS A 472 -18.92 15.55 -15.35
CA HIS A 472 -19.99 16.45 -15.72
C HIS A 472 -20.82 16.75 -14.47
N LYS A 473 -20.85 18.02 -14.06
CA LYS A 473 -21.68 18.52 -12.96
C LYS A 473 -22.96 19.10 -13.58
N ASP A 474 -24.09 18.49 -13.26
CA ASP A 474 -25.37 18.88 -13.87
C ASP A 474 -25.88 20.20 -13.29
N TYR A 475 -25.65 20.46 -12.00
CA TYR A 475 -26.22 21.63 -11.30
C TYR A 475 -25.69 22.99 -11.80
N ASP A 476 -24.46 23.05 -12.29
CA ASP A 476 -23.85 24.27 -12.85
C ASP A 476 -23.42 24.12 -14.32
N ASN A 477 -23.72 22.97 -14.91
CA ASN A 477 -23.36 22.58 -16.27
C ASN A 477 -21.84 22.69 -16.53
N ASP A 478 -21.04 22.40 -15.50
CA ASP A 478 -19.58 22.41 -15.60
C ASP A 478 -19.03 21.07 -16.03
N ASN A 479 -17.96 21.13 -16.82
CA ASN A 479 -17.29 19.95 -17.35
C ASN A 479 -15.80 20.03 -17.05
N SER A 480 -15.25 19.03 -16.42
CA SER A 480 -13.83 18.94 -16.18
C SER A 480 -13.21 17.67 -16.78
N PHE A 481 -11.99 17.79 -17.21
CA PHE A 481 -11.21 16.68 -17.76
C PHE A 481 -9.87 16.59 -17.05
N GLU A 482 -9.54 15.41 -16.54
CA GLU A 482 -8.31 15.14 -15.82
C GLU A 482 -7.53 14.01 -16.48
N VAL A 483 -6.22 14.17 -16.58
CA VAL A 483 -5.27 13.13 -17.02
C VAL A 483 -4.28 12.88 -15.89
N LYS A 484 -4.21 11.63 -15.43
CA LYS A 484 -3.25 11.21 -14.40
C LYS A 484 -2.24 10.23 -15.00
N PHE A 485 -0.98 10.46 -14.68
CA PHE A 485 0.10 9.49 -14.91
C PHE A 485 0.64 9.07 -13.54
N ASP A 486 0.28 7.89 -13.13
CA ASP A 486 0.71 7.33 -11.87
C ASP A 486 1.79 6.28 -12.12
N PHE A 487 3.01 6.55 -11.67
CA PHE A 487 4.01 5.49 -11.61
C PHE A 487 3.58 4.48 -10.56
N VAL A 488 3.70 3.20 -10.89
CA VAL A 488 3.35 2.14 -9.96
C VAL A 488 4.20 2.29 -8.71
N ASN A 489 3.56 2.42 -7.55
CA ASN A 489 4.25 2.49 -6.26
C ASN A 489 5.06 1.21 -6.03
N TRP A 490 6.25 1.41 -5.54
CA TRP A 490 7.20 0.35 -5.17
C TRP A 490 7.15 0.15 -3.68
#